data_495a1c399f96fc5208ec8fed4383d121
#
_entry.id   495a1c399f96fc5208ec8fed4383d121
#
_cell.length_a   1.000
_cell.length_b   1.000
_cell.length_c   1.000
_cell.angle_alpha   90.00
_cell.angle_beta   90.00
_cell.angle_gamma   90.00
#
_symmetry.space_group_name_H-M   'P 1'
#
loop_
_entity.id
_entity.type
_entity.pdbx_description
1 polymer ?
#
loop_
_entity_poly.entity_id
_entity_poly.type
_entity_poly.pdbx_seq_one_letter_code
_entity_poly.pdbx_strand_id
1 'polypeptide(L)'
;MSDKTESWESFVDAVILEIGDNDGWANFMKLLSKARTCPIWFMIGARRIGKTDVALRMALLLWQKYRRKTMWVRDVLRTMEAANFQADFLNDAYEFGWIHDEDDKHVWSCKADGVHDPTGELVIKFQSLSTYSSRRGPGHPDVDLILFDEFIPEDRKYMKGALKGLMSLTKTVFSGREGCRCICTSNFVALSNPYFAGFEIYPNPKLDVTVWEDKAVAIERCRGYRCAIAKESAWNKAYAAAHYGDYADEDEDEMHKLIRKIPKGAVPDRWALNIYGKWFRIYTTTGGMRIAKQERNIIKSATVMYVTDPKDLSDEVALIPAVTRLSIENDIALGRMRYEDANTLFAFVNLTYNI
;
A
#
# COMPACT_ATOMS: atom_id res chain seq x y z
N MET A 1 17.61 -43.90 3.15
CA MET A 1 17.39 -42.56 3.73
C MET A 1 16.42 -41.84 2.81
N SER A 2 15.13 -41.90 3.14
CA SER A 2 14.09 -41.29 2.34
C SER A 2 14.04 -39.79 2.69
N ASP A 3 14.38 -38.98 1.72
CA ASP A 3 14.15 -37.52 1.76
C ASP A 3 12.64 -37.28 1.91
N LYS A 4 12.21 -37.05 3.12
CA LYS A 4 10.94 -36.39 3.38
C LYS A 4 11.17 -34.90 3.05
N THR A 5 10.91 -34.51 1.82
CA THR A 5 10.55 -33.13 1.49
C THR A 5 9.27 -32.86 2.26
N GLU A 6 9.41 -32.43 3.53
CA GLU A 6 8.34 -31.74 4.22
C GLU A 6 8.03 -30.51 3.35
N SER A 7 6.86 -30.54 2.73
CA SER A 7 6.32 -29.36 2.08
C SER A 7 6.23 -28.28 3.18
N TRP A 8 7.09 -27.29 3.10
CA TRP A 8 7.10 -26.16 4.02
C TRP A 8 5.79 -25.39 3.83
N GLU A 9 4.75 -25.82 4.52
CA GLU A 9 3.56 -25.04 4.64
C GLU A 9 3.94 -23.79 5.45
N SER A 10 3.69 -22.63 4.87
CA SER A 10 3.88 -21.36 5.58
C SER A 10 3.00 -21.34 6.83
N PHE A 11 3.58 -21.04 8.00
CA PHE A 11 2.79 -20.84 9.22
C PHE A 11 1.72 -19.74 9.03
N VAL A 12 2.03 -18.73 8.22
CA VAL A 12 1.09 -17.67 7.85
C VAL A 12 -0.09 -18.23 7.08
N ASP A 13 0.16 -19.10 6.09
CA ASP A 13 -0.89 -19.77 5.31
C ASP A 13 -1.78 -20.66 6.19
N ALA A 14 -1.19 -21.40 7.12
CA ALA A 14 -1.93 -22.24 8.07
C ALA A 14 -2.87 -21.42 8.96
N VAL A 15 -2.41 -20.27 9.46
CA VAL A 15 -3.24 -19.37 10.27
C VAL A 15 -4.37 -18.76 9.44
N ILE A 16 -4.11 -18.35 8.18
CA ILE A 16 -5.17 -17.83 7.30
C ILE A 16 -6.25 -18.88 7.05
N LEU A 17 -5.87 -20.14 6.82
CA LEU A 17 -6.83 -21.24 6.65
C LEU A 17 -7.67 -21.47 7.90
N GLU A 18 -7.09 -21.32 9.08
CA GLU A 18 -7.81 -21.46 10.34
C GLU A 18 -8.81 -20.31 10.59
N ILE A 19 -8.44 -19.07 10.27
CA ILE A 19 -9.36 -17.94 10.36
C ILE A 19 -10.54 -18.13 9.41
N GLY A 20 -10.29 -18.70 8.23
CA GLY A 20 -11.32 -19.02 7.24
C GLY A 20 -12.06 -17.80 6.71
N ASP A 21 -13.37 -17.95 6.49
CA ASP A 21 -14.22 -16.89 5.88
C ASP A 21 -14.50 -15.70 6.81
N ASN A 22 -14.25 -15.82 8.10
CA ASN A 22 -14.43 -14.73 9.08
C ASN A 22 -15.84 -14.08 9.03
N ASP A 23 -16.90 -14.90 8.88
CA ASP A 23 -18.31 -14.49 8.89
C ASP A 23 -18.68 -13.33 7.94
N GLY A 24 -18.02 -13.28 6.80
CA GLY A 24 -18.23 -12.25 5.76
C GLY A 24 -17.49 -10.94 6.03
N TRP A 25 -16.70 -10.82 7.10
CA TRP A 25 -15.74 -9.75 7.29
C TRP A 25 -14.48 -9.95 6.43
N ALA A 26 -13.66 -8.93 6.30
CA ALA A 26 -12.40 -9.03 5.59
C ALA A 26 -11.55 -10.20 6.13
N ASN A 27 -10.96 -10.96 5.20
CA ASN A 27 -10.09 -12.09 5.47
C ASN A 27 -9.07 -12.22 4.34
N PHE A 28 -8.08 -13.08 4.49
CA PHE A 28 -7.04 -13.26 3.48
C PHE A 28 -7.24 -14.49 2.58
N MET A 29 -8.40 -15.13 2.64
CA MET A 29 -8.69 -16.37 1.90
C MET A 29 -8.63 -16.21 0.38
N LYS A 30 -9.12 -15.07 -0.14
CA LYS A 30 -9.06 -14.79 -1.58
C LYS A 30 -7.60 -14.63 -2.06
N LEU A 31 -6.76 -13.94 -1.28
CA LEU A 31 -5.34 -13.79 -1.57
C LEU A 31 -4.62 -15.12 -1.47
N LEU A 32 -4.87 -15.90 -0.41
CA LEU A 32 -4.27 -17.23 -0.26
C LEU A 32 -4.63 -18.14 -1.42
N SER A 33 -5.89 -18.18 -1.84
CA SER A 33 -6.35 -19.07 -2.90
C SER A 33 -5.80 -18.72 -4.29
N LYS A 34 -5.54 -17.44 -4.57
CA LYS A 34 -5.15 -16.96 -5.90
C LYS A 34 -3.69 -16.52 -6.03
N ALA A 35 -3.05 -16.18 -4.91
CA ALA A 35 -1.74 -15.55 -4.89
C ALA A 35 -0.79 -16.17 -3.86
N ARG A 36 -0.94 -17.45 -3.57
CA ARG A 36 -0.15 -18.17 -2.55
C ARG A 36 1.36 -18.06 -2.78
N THR A 37 1.80 -18.00 -4.02
CA THR A 37 3.22 -17.86 -4.39
C THR A 37 3.77 -16.45 -4.23
N CYS A 38 2.91 -15.43 -4.09
CA CYS A 38 3.33 -14.05 -3.94
C CYS A 38 3.64 -13.72 -2.46
N PRO A 39 4.85 -13.31 -2.11
CA PRO A 39 5.19 -12.94 -0.73
C PRO A 39 4.67 -11.56 -0.32
N ILE A 40 4.27 -10.68 -1.25
CA ILE A 40 3.76 -9.35 -0.99
C ILE A 40 2.30 -9.25 -1.41
N TRP A 41 1.44 -8.94 -0.45
CA TRP A 41 0.01 -8.76 -0.67
C TRP A 41 -0.44 -7.37 -0.26
N PHE A 42 -1.24 -6.75 -1.11
CA PHE A 42 -1.94 -5.51 -0.81
C PHE A 42 -3.43 -5.78 -0.67
N MET A 43 -4.02 -5.33 0.42
CA MET A 43 -5.44 -5.43 0.70
C MET A 43 -6.02 -4.03 0.82
N ILE A 44 -6.79 -3.61 -0.19
CA ILE A 44 -7.39 -2.27 -0.26
C ILE A 44 -8.91 -2.38 -0.26
N GLY A 45 -9.56 -1.51 0.49
CA GLY A 45 -11.03 -1.51 0.56
C GLY A 45 -11.56 -0.60 1.65
N ALA A 46 -12.89 -0.57 1.79
CA ALA A 46 -13.61 0.28 2.70
C ALA A 46 -13.07 0.29 4.13
N ARG A 47 -13.32 1.37 4.81
CA ARG A 47 -13.13 1.42 6.26
C ARG A 47 -14.14 0.49 6.95
N ARG A 48 -13.76 -0.01 8.13
CA ARG A 48 -14.64 -0.81 9.01
C ARG A 48 -15.18 -2.09 8.39
N ILE A 49 -14.41 -2.70 7.51
CA ILE A 49 -14.67 -4.06 7.01
C ILE A 49 -13.84 -5.13 7.73
N GLY A 50 -13.09 -4.77 8.79
CA GLY A 50 -12.32 -5.71 9.60
C GLY A 50 -10.91 -6.02 9.10
N LYS A 51 -10.29 -5.18 8.25
CA LYS A 51 -8.91 -5.42 7.75
C LYS A 51 -7.87 -5.46 8.88
N THR A 52 -7.91 -4.46 9.75
CA THR A 52 -6.99 -4.36 10.89
C THR A 52 -7.25 -5.47 11.90
N ASP A 53 -8.53 -5.80 12.14
CA ASP A 53 -8.94 -6.83 13.10
C ASP A 53 -8.46 -8.22 12.67
N VAL A 54 -8.67 -8.60 11.40
CA VAL A 54 -8.18 -9.90 10.89
C VAL A 54 -6.65 -9.96 10.88
N ALA A 55 -5.97 -8.83 10.62
CA ALA A 55 -4.52 -8.75 10.69
C ALA A 55 -4.01 -8.96 12.12
N LEU A 56 -4.65 -8.33 13.11
CA LEU A 56 -4.33 -8.52 14.53
C LEU A 56 -4.58 -9.96 14.96
N ARG A 57 -5.75 -10.53 14.65
CA ARG A 57 -6.07 -11.93 14.94
C ARG A 57 -5.03 -12.87 14.36
N MET A 58 -4.60 -12.65 13.12
CA MET A 58 -3.57 -13.45 12.49
C MET A 58 -2.23 -13.36 13.22
N ALA A 59 -1.82 -12.16 13.64
CA ALA A 59 -0.59 -11.96 14.39
C ALA A 59 -0.60 -12.70 15.75
N LEU A 60 -1.72 -12.64 16.46
CA LEU A 60 -1.90 -13.33 17.74
C LEU A 60 -1.90 -14.86 17.57
N LEU A 61 -2.60 -15.39 16.58
CA LEU A 61 -2.63 -16.83 16.28
C LEU A 61 -1.27 -17.37 15.85
N LEU A 62 -0.49 -16.61 15.09
CA LEU A 62 0.89 -16.98 14.74
C LEU A 62 1.74 -17.19 15.98
N TRP A 63 1.62 -16.31 16.96
CA TRP A 63 2.33 -16.45 18.22
C TRP A 63 1.79 -17.61 19.07
N GLN A 64 0.49 -17.65 19.28
CA GLN A 64 -0.12 -18.66 20.16
C GLN A 64 0.17 -20.09 19.70
N LYS A 65 0.12 -20.35 18.37
CA LYS A 65 0.28 -21.70 17.82
C LYS A 65 1.71 -22.07 17.42
N TYR A 66 2.43 -21.13 16.86
CA TYR A 66 3.71 -21.42 16.22
C TYR A 66 4.88 -20.68 16.86
N ARG A 67 4.64 -19.85 17.87
CA ARG A 67 5.66 -18.98 18.49
C ARG A 67 6.42 -18.15 17.46
N ARG A 68 5.72 -17.75 16.37
CA ARG A 68 6.25 -16.86 15.33
C ARG A 68 5.77 -15.45 15.56
N LYS A 69 6.69 -14.50 15.43
CA LYS A 69 6.42 -13.08 15.70
C LYS A 69 5.94 -12.36 14.45
N THR A 70 5.27 -11.27 14.69
CA THR A 70 4.80 -10.34 13.66
C THR A 70 5.48 -9.00 13.83
N MET A 71 5.82 -8.34 12.72
CA MET A 71 6.23 -6.95 12.72
C MET A 71 5.07 -6.09 12.20
N TRP A 72 4.54 -5.23 13.07
CA TRP A 72 3.50 -4.27 12.71
C TRP A 72 4.14 -2.96 12.28
N VAL A 73 3.89 -2.55 11.05
CA VAL A 73 4.55 -1.42 10.42
C VAL A 73 3.54 -0.32 10.15
N ARG A 74 3.92 0.93 10.40
CA ARG A 74 3.27 2.15 9.92
C ARG A 74 4.32 3.11 9.35
N ASP A 75 3.90 4.07 8.54
CA ASP A 75 4.83 5.06 7.98
C ASP A 75 5.53 5.88 9.07
N VAL A 76 4.78 6.30 10.09
CA VAL A 76 5.27 7.20 11.15
C VAL A 76 5.13 6.56 12.53
N LEU A 77 6.23 6.55 13.29
CA LEU A 77 6.30 5.98 14.62
C LEU A 77 5.31 6.63 15.61
N ARG A 78 5.13 7.95 15.51
CA ARG A 78 4.26 8.72 16.42
C ARG A 78 2.82 8.21 16.51
N THR A 79 2.31 7.58 15.45
CA THR A 79 0.96 7.01 15.46
C THR A 79 0.86 5.77 16.33
N MET A 80 1.94 5.02 16.49
CA MET A 80 2.00 3.81 17.33
C MET A 80 2.46 4.12 18.77
N GLU A 81 3.22 5.20 18.95
CA GLU A 81 3.63 5.68 20.27
C GLU A 81 2.51 6.44 21.01
N ALA A 82 1.44 6.83 20.32
CA ALA A 82 0.32 7.51 20.96
C ALA A 82 -0.34 6.62 22.03
N ALA A 83 -0.50 7.16 23.22
CA ALA A 83 -1.08 6.43 24.36
C ALA A 83 -2.47 5.84 24.04
N ASN A 84 -3.29 6.58 23.28
CA ASN A 84 -4.61 6.10 22.85
C ASN A 84 -4.49 4.88 21.91
N PHE A 85 -3.54 4.89 20.96
CA PHE A 85 -3.31 3.73 20.09
C PHE A 85 -2.93 2.50 20.90
N GLN A 86 -2.02 2.65 21.88
CA GLN A 86 -1.58 1.54 22.72
C GLN A 86 -2.72 1.02 23.62
N ALA A 87 -3.54 1.92 24.16
CA ALA A 87 -4.67 1.55 25.01
C ALA A 87 -5.74 0.77 24.25
N ASP A 88 -6.01 1.15 23.00
CA ASP A 88 -7.11 0.60 22.21
C ASP A 88 -6.71 -0.61 21.35
N PHE A 89 -5.40 -0.81 21.11
CA PHE A 89 -4.90 -1.80 20.15
C PHE A 89 -5.33 -3.24 20.43
N LEU A 90 -5.47 -3.61 21.70
CA LEU A 90 -5.88 -4.96 22.12
C LEU A 90 -7.37 -5.07 22.49
N ASN A 91 -8.13 -3.97 22.49
CA ASN A 91 -9.53 -3.99 22.92
C ASN A 91 -10.37 -5.01 22.16
N ASP A 92 -10.27 -5.01 20.81
CA ASP A 92 -11.01 -5.97 19.99
C ASP A 92 -10.57 -7.41 20.24
N ALA A 93 -9.26 -7.63 20.51
CA ALA A 93 -8.75 -8.95 20.82
C ALA A 93 -9.33 -9.52 22.13
N TYR A 94 -9.52 -8.68 23.14
CA TYR A 94 -10.21 -9.06 24.37
C TYR A 94 -11.72 -9.22 24.17
N GLU A 95 -12.37 -8.28 23.46
CA GLU A 95 -13.80 -8.30 23.21
C GLU A 95 -14.21 -9.57 22.44
N PHE A 96 -13.43 -9.97 21.43
CA PHE A 96 -13.68 -11.18 20.65
C PHE A 96 -13.10 -12.45 21.28
N GLY A 97 -12.48 -12.37 22.45
CA GLY A 97 -11.92 -13.52 23.16
C GLY A 97 -10.74 -14.19 22.46
N TRP A 98 -9.98 -13.44 21.64
CA TRP A 98 -8.77 -13.97 21.00
C TRP A 98 -7.60 -14.08 21.95
N ILE A 99 -7.61 -13.27 23.02
CA ILE A 99 -6.65 -13.29 24.12
C ILE A 99 -7.38 -13.21 25.44
N HIS A 100 -6.76 -13.77 26.48
CA HIS A 100 -7.22 -13.72 27.86
C HIS A 100 -6.01 -13.49 28.76
N ASP A 101 -6.22 -12.81 29.87
CA ASP A 101 -5.21 -12.71 30.90
C ASP A 101 -5.19 -13.99 31.74
N GLU A 102 -4.03 -14.41 32.17
CA GLU A 102 -3.90 -15.59 33.04
C GLU A 102 -4.28 -15.27 34.49
N ASP A 103 -3.87 -14.07 34.95
CA ASP A 103 -4.22 -13.49 36.26
C ASP A 103 -3.90 -11.98 36.25
N ASP A 104 -4.08 -11.27 37.39
CA ASP A 104 -3.84 -9.83 37.52
C ASP A 104 -2.38 -9.40 37.25
N LYS A 105 -1.43 -10.33 37.22
CA LYS A 105 -0.01 -10.05 36.99
C LYS A 105 0.47 -10.53 35.61
N HIS A 106 -0.19 -11.51 35.08
CA HIS A 106 0.14 -12.13 33.79
C HIS A 106 -0.86 -11.70 32.74
N VAL A 107 -0.73 -10.48 32.27
CA VAL A 107 -1.64 -9.80 31.35
C VAL A 107 -0.99 -9.51 30.01
N TRP A 108 -1.76 -9.55 28.95
CA TRP A 108 -1.34 -9.00 27.67
C TRP A 108 -1.19 -7.49 27.78
N SER A 109 -0.13 -6.95 27.21
CA SER A 109 0.13 -5.51 27.26
C SER A 109 0.61 -4.96 25.95
N CYS A 110 0.12 -3.78 25.59
CA CYS A 110 0.59 -3.00 24.45
C CYS A 110 1.45 -1.83 24.95
N LYS A 111 2.70 -1.75 24.46
CA LYS A 111 3.68 -0.74 24.83
C LYS A 111 4.22 -0.06 23.57
N ALA A 112 5.10 0.93 23.73
CA ALA A 112 5.69 1.67 22.62
C ALA A 112 6.52 0.81 21.65
N ASP A 113 7.09 -0.30 22.11
CA ASP A 113 7.87 -1.25 21.30
C ASP A 113 7.01 -2.36 20.68
N GLY A 114 5.76 -2.56 21.17
CA GLY A 114 4.86 -3.57 20.64
C GLY A 114 3.95 -4.23 21.69
N VAL A 115 3.41 -5.37 21.30
CA VAL A 115 2.54 -6.19 22.15
C VAL A 115 3.36 -7.28 22.83
N HIS A 116 3.15 -7.42 24.13
CA HIS A 116 3.77 -8.43 24.97
C HIS A 116 2.70 -9.40 25.47
N ASP A 117 3.03 -10.69 25.49
CA ASP A 117 2.18 -11.73 26.06
C ASP A 117 2.22 -11.73 27.62
N PRO A 118 1.41 -12.54 28.30
CA PRO A 118 1.40 -12.62 29.77
C PRO A 118 2.75 -12.98 30.39
N THR A 119 3.66 -13.60 29.66
CA THR A 119 5.04 -13.88 30.14
C THR A 119 5.99 -12.70 30.01
N GLY A 120 5.54 -11.61 29.34
CA GLY A 120 6.34 -10.43 29.04
C GLY A 120 7.14 -10.57 27.74
N GLU A 121 6.94 -11.63 26.95
CA GLU A 121 7.64 -11.79 25.68
C GLU A 121 7.00 -10.91 24.58
N LEU A 122 7.86 -10.22 23.80
CA LEU A 122 7.43 -9.37 22.70
C LEU A 122 6.91 -10.25 21.53
N VAL A 123 5.62 -10.13 21.23
CA VAL A 123 4.88 -10.93 20.24
C VAL A 123 4.71 -10.20 18.92
N ILE A 124 4.26 -8.95 19.00
CA ILE A 124 4.09 -8.06 17.86
C ILE A 124 5.04 -6.88 18.05
N LYS A 125 6.03 -6.77 17.18
CA LYS A 125 6.99 -5.67 17.24
C LYS A 125 6.47 -4.47 16.43
N PHE A 126 6.40 -3.30 17.04
CA PHE A 126 6.09 -2.05 16.34
C PHE A 126 7.32 -1.50 15.63
N GLN A 127 7.16 -1.12 14.39
CA GLN A 127 8.23 -0.57 13.56
C GLN A 127 7.70 0.52 12.63
N SER A 128 8.37 1.65 12.61
CA SER A 128 8.11 2.69 11.61
C SER A 128 8.97 2.46 10.37
N LEU A 129 8.37 2.60 9.20
CA LEU A 129 9.10 2.51 7.94
C LEU A 129 10.13 3.63 7.81
N SER A 130 9.82 4.84 8.29
CA SER A 130 10.70 6.01 8.23
C SER A 130 11.97 5.84 9.07
N THR A 131 11.89 5.22 10.24
CA THR A 131 13.06 5.00 11.10
C THR A 131 13.89 3.81 10.66
N TYR A 132 13.27 2.81 10.03
CA TYR A 132 13.96 1.62 9.57
C TYR A 132 14.91 1.91 8.39
N SER A 133 14.52 2.81 7.48
CA SER A 133 15.34 3.18 6.33
C SER A 133 16.68 3.80 6.72
N SER A 134 16.78 4.37 7.92
CA SER A 134 18.00 5.01 8.45
C SER A 134 18.86 4.08 9.32
N ARG A 135 18.35 2.95 9.77
CA ARG A 135 19.04 2.00 10.66
C ARG A 135 18.97 0.60 10.06
N ARG A 136 20.08 0.10 9.53
CA ARG A 136 20.23 -1.32 9.21
C ARG A 136 20.16 -2.10 10.53
N GLY A 137 18.98 -2.63 10.84
CA GLY A 137 18.76 -3.45 12.03
C GLY A 137 19.32 -4.87 11.86
N PRO A 138 19.47 -5.62 12.96
CA PRO A 138 19.74 -7.06 12.90
C PRO A 138 18.59 -7.77 12.19
N GLY A 139 18.88 -8.94 11.60
CA GLY A 139 17.84 -9.83 11.05
C GLY A 139 16.85 -10.26 12.14
N HIS A 140 15.64 -10.58 11.74
CA HIS A 140 14.57 -11.04 12.63
C HIS A 140 14.15 -12.47 12.24
N PRO A 141 14.92 -13.51 12.63
CA PRO A 141 14.69 -14.87 12.18
C PRO A 141 13.40 -15.50 12.72
N ASP A 142 12.82 -14.91 13.74
CA ASP A 142 11.56 -15.29 14.40
C ASP A 142 10.31 -14.57 13.85
N VAL A 143 10.48 -13.60 12.94
CA VAL A 143 9.39 -12.84 12.32
C VAL A 143 9.06 -13.44 10.96
N ASP A 144 7.85 -13.98 10.80
CA ASP A 144 7.37 -14.53 9.52
C ASP A 144 6.33 -13.65 8.83
N LEU A 145 5.79 -12.68 9.52
CA LEU A 145 4.78 -11.78 9.02
C LEU A 145 5.17 -10.32 9.25
N ILE A 146 5.10 -9.53 8.18
CA ILE A 146 5.07 -8.08 8.24
C ILE A 146 3.66 -7.63 7.91
N LEU A 147 3.03 -6.89 8.80
CA LEU A 147 1.76 -6.21 8.60
C LEU A 147 2.01 -4.71 8.46
N PHE A 148 1.87 -4.20 7.25
CA PHE A 148 1.99 -2.77 6.99
C PHE A 148 0.61 -2.14 6.94
N ASP A 149 0.19 -1.61 8.08
CA ASP A 149 -1.12 -1.02 8.24
C ASP A 149 -1.13 0.44 7.78
N GLU A 150 -2.20 0.84 7.09
CA GLU A 150 -2.36 2.17 6.48
C GLU A 150 -1.21 2.54 5.53
N PHE A 151 -0.80 1.61 4.63
CA PHE A 151 0.28 1.89 3.68
C PHE A 151 -0.04 3.04 2.71
N ILE A 152 -1.31 3.37 2.52
CA ILE A 152 -1.76 4.59 1.85
C ILE A 152 -2.25 5.56 2.94
N PRO A 153 -1.49 6.59 3.30
CA PRO A 153 -1.89 7.57 4.31
C PRO A 153 -3.02 8.46 3.79
N GLU A 154 -3.93 8.87 4.67
CA GLU A 154 -5.09 9.72 4.31
C GLU A 154 -4.68 11.07 3.74
N ASP A 155 -3.62 11.66 4.27
CA ASP A 155 -3.09 12.93 3.81
C ASP A 155 -2.22 12.81 2.55
N ARG A 156 -2.09 11.59 2.01
CA ARG A 156 -1.28 11.24 0.82
C ARG A 156 0.19 11.68 0.92
N LYS A 157 0.69 11.90 2.13
CA LYS A 157 2.09 12.23 2.36
C LYS A 157 2.89 10.97 2.63
N TYR A 158 3.63 10.56 1.63
CA TYR A 158 4.52 9.41 1.74
C TYR A 158 5.92 9.84 2.14
N MET A 159 6.62 8.98 2.86
CA MET A 159 8.04 9.18 3.09
C MET A 159 8.82 9.10 1.75
N LYS A 160 9.91 9.85 1.66
CA LYS A 160 10.81 9.77 0.50
C LYS A 160 11.36 8.35 0.35
N GLY A 161 11.20 7.73 -0.81
CA GLY A 161 11.64 6.37 -1.07
C GLY A 161 10.84 5.31 -0.32
N ALA A 162 9.54 5.50 -0.15
CA ALA A 162 8.64 4.60 0.59
C ALA A 162 8.75 3.14 0.14
N LEU A 163 8.67 2.86 -1.17
CA LEU A 163 8.84 1.50 -1.69
C LEU A 163 10.23 0.93 -1.38
N LYS A 164 11.29 1.72 -1.58
CA LYS A 164 12.65 1.29 -1.24
C LYS A 164 12.79 0.95 0.24
N GLY A 165 12.13 1.73 1.11
CA GLY A 165 12.06 1.47 2.55
C GLY A 165 11.39 0.12 2.84
N LEU A 166 10.22 -0.14 2.25
CA LEU A 166 9.49 -1.40 2.39
C LEU A 166 10.32 -2.60 1.89
N MET A 167 10.92 -2.49 0.70
CA MET A 167 11.77 -3.56 0.15
C MET A 167 13.01 -3.82 0.99
N SER A 168 13.63 -2.77 1.54
CA SER A 168 14.76 -2.92 2.46
C SER A 168 14.36 -3.61 3.76
N LEU A 169 13.20 -3.26 4.31
CA LEU A 169 12.62 -3.87 5.51
C LEU A 169 12.36 -5.37 5.28
N THR A 170 11.60 -5.72 4.25
CA THR A 170 11.26 -7.12 3.93
C THR A 170 12.52 -7.96 3.68
N LYS A 171 13.47 -7.42 2.91
CA LYS A 171 14.76 -8.09 2.66
C LYS A 171 15.54 -8.38 3.95
N THR A 172 15.57 -7.43 4.88
CA THR A 172 16.31 -7.61 6.15
C THR A 172 15.58 -8.54 7.10
N VAL A 173 14.26 -8.39 7.25
CA VAL A 173 13.47 -9.19 8.18
C VAL A 173 13.38 -10.63 7.71
N PHE A 174 13.04 -10.84 6.47
CA PHE A 174 12.83 -12.20 5.94
C PHE A 174 14.12 -12.88 5.48
N SER A 175 15.14 -12.11 5.07
CA SER A 175 16.45 -12.66 4.65
C SER A 175 16.34 -13.77 3.59
N GLY A 176 15.33 -13.69 2.71
CA GLY A 176 15.06 -14.70 1.68
C GLY A 176 14.40 -15.99 2.15
N ARG A 177 13.89 -16.03 3.41
CA ARG A 177 13.12 -17.18 3.91
C ARG A 177 11.81 -17.32 3.14
N GLU A 178 11.53 -18.55 2.71
CA GLU A 178 10.24 -18.88 2.10
C GLU A 178 9.13 -18.97 3.16
N GLY A 179 7.89 -18.83 2.73
CA GLY A 179 6.72 -18.90 3.61
C GLY A 179 6.44 -17.62 4.41
N CYS A 180 7.35 -16.64 4.42
CA CYS A 180 7.09 -15.33 5.02
C CYS A 180 6.17 -14.48 4.14
N ARG A 181 5.39 -13.59 4.78
CA ARG A 181 4.46 -12.69 4.08
C ARG A 181 4.63 -11.25 4.51
N CYS A 182 4.55 -10.34 3.54
CA CYS A 182 4.34 -8.92 3.78
C CYS A 182 2.93 -8.57 3.32
N ILE A 183 2.05 -8.24 4.25
CA ILE A 183 0.66 -7.88 3.99
C ILE A 183 0.48 -6.40 4.28
N CYS A 184 0.08 -5.63 3.26
CA CYS A 184 -0.13 -4.20 3.33
C CYS A 184 -1.64 -3.93 3.30
N THR A 185 -2.19 -3.31 4.34
CA THR A 185 -3.61 -2.99 4.42
C THR A 185 -3.83 -1.48 4.32
N SER A 186 -4.85 -1.06 3.61
CA SER A 186 -5.26 0.36 3.60
C SER A 186 -6.70 0.54 3.16
N ASN A 187 -7.21 1.74 3.44
CA ASN A 187 -8.45 2.19 2.86
C ASN A 187 -8.25 2.55 1.39
N PHE A 188 -9.33 2.52 0.61
CA PHE A 188 -9.28 2.80 -0.83
C PHE A 188 -9.25 4.33 -1.06
N VAL A 189 -8.13 4.99 -0.71
CA VAL A 189 -8.02 6.45 -0.78
C VAL A 189 -7.31 6.92 -2.05
N ALA A 190 -6.28 6.20 -2.50
CA ALA A 190 -5.52 6.59 -3.69
C ALA A 190 -4.86 5.38 -4.35
N LEU A 191 -5.24 5.07 -5.58
CA LEU A 191 -4.58 4.04 -6.38
C LEU A 191 -3.26 4.53 -6.97
N SER A 192 -3.10 5.85 -7.15
CA SER A 192 -1.84 6.47 -7.52
C SER A 192 -0.97 6.66 -6.28
N ASN A 193 -0.23 5.64 -5.90
CA ASN A 193 0.66 5.66 -4.74
C ASN A 193 2.05 5.14 -5.10
N PRO A 194 3.10 5.44 -4.31
CA PRO A 194 4.47 5.05 -4.62
C PRO A 194 4.70 3.53 -4.69
N TYR A 195 3.92 2.74 -3.96
CA TYR A 195 4.08 1.29 -3.96
C TYR A 195 3.60 0.69 -5.28
N PHE A 196 2.38 1.03 -5.71
CA PHE A 196 1.83 0.53 -6.97
C PHE A 196 2.61 1.05 -8.17
N ALA A 197 2.99 2.33 -8.14
CA ALA A 197 3.77 2.93 -9.20
C ALA A 197 5.16 2.28 -9.33
N GLY A 198 5.85 2.05 -8.20
CA GLY A 198 7.17 1.46 -8.22
C GLY A 198 7.21 -0.02 -8.59
N PHE A 199 6.16 -0.78 -8.28
CA PHE A 199 5.96 -2.13 -8.81
C PHE A 199 5.41 -2.13 -10.24
N GLU A 200 4.96 -0.98 -10.76
CA GLU A 200 4.21 -0.87 -12.02
C GLU A 200 3.00 -1.80 -12.05
N ILE A 201 2.24 -1.82 -10.96
CA ILE A 201 1.05 -2.66 -10.80
C ILE A 201 -0.20 -1.81 -10.66
N TYR A 202 -1.32 -2.39 -11.12
CA TYR A 202 -2.61 -1.75 -11.01
C TYR A 202 -3.73 -2.78 -10.88
N PRO A 203 -4.59 -2.70 -9.85
CA PRO A 203 -5.65 -3.68 -9.66
C PRO A 203 -6.64 -3.63 -10.84
N ASN A 204 -6.95 -4.79 -11.41
CA ASN A 204 -7.97 -4.89 -12.44
C ASN A 204 -9.34 -4.56 -11.81
N PRO A 205 -10.08 -3.55 -12.33
CA PRO A 205 -11.36 -3.14 -11.76
C PRO A 205 -12.44 -4.22 -11.80
N LYS A 206 -12.28 -5.23 -12.64
CA LYS A 206 -13.24 -6.33 -12.80
C LYS A 206 -12.94 -7.54 -11.90
N LEU A 207 -11.79 -7.57 -11.26
CA LEU A 207 -11.34 -8.68 -10.43
C LEU A 207 -11.26 -8.28 -8.96
N ASP A 208 -11.63 -9.19 -8.06
CA ASP A 208 -11.38 -9.01 -6.63
C ASP A 208 -9.90 -9.13 -6.31
N VAL A 209 -9.21 -10.07 -6.93
CA VAL A 209 -7.76 -10.27 -6.77
C VAL A 209 -7.07 -10.17 -8.12
N THR A 210 -6.04 -9.34 -8.20
CA THR A 210 -5.14 -9.27 -9.35
C THR A 210 -3.75 -9.72 -8.91
N VAL A 211 -3.12 -10.60 -9.70
CA VAL A 211 -1.82 -11.20 -9.39
C VAL A 211 -0.82 -10.84 -10.48
N TRP A 212 0.39 -10.49 -10.09
CA TRP A 212 1.57 -10.30 -10.95
C TRP A 212 2.63 -11.28 -10.49
N GLU A 213 2.66 -12.46 -11.10
CA GLU A 213 3.60 -13.55 -10.73
C GLU A 213 5.05 -13.15 -11.00
N ASP A 214 5.30 -12.45 -12.10
CA ASP A 214 6.62 -11.92 -12.49
C ASP A 214 7.18 -10.91 -11.50
N LYS A 215 6.32 -10.26 -10.71
CA LYS A 215 6.67 -9.28 -9.68
C LYS A 215 6.49 -9.82 -8.26
N ALA A 216 5.98 -11.02 -8.14
CA ALA A 216 5.69 -11.70 -6.86
C ALA A 216 4.77 -10.87 -5.93
N VAL A 217 3.76 -10.22 -6.51
CA VAL A 217 2.85 -9.28 -5.83
C VAL A 217 1.40 -9.57 -6.19
N ALA A 218 0.50 -9.39 -5.24
CA ALA A 218 -0.94 -9.46 -5.47
C ALA A 218 -1.68 -8.30 -4.78
N ILE A 219 -2.81 -7.90 -5.36
CA ILE A 219 -3.71 -6.89 -4.79
C ILE A 219 -5.10 -7.49 -4.68
N GLU A 220 -5.69 -7.43 -3.50
CA GLU A 220 -7.11 -7.65 -3.29
C GLU A 220 -7.85 -6.32 -3.16
N ARG A 221 -8.92 -6.18 -3.94
CA ARG A 221 -9.96 -5.17 -3.74
C ARG A 221 -11.05 -5.79 -2.88
N CYS A 222 -11.15 -5.35 -1.64
CA CYS A 222 -12.07 -5.91 -0.64
C CYS A 222 -13.52 -5.55 -0.96
N ARG A 223 -14.12 -6.26 -1.91
CA ARG A 223 -15.51 -6.11 -2.29
C ARG A 223 -16.38 -7.18 -1.66
N GLY A 224 -17.62 -6.80 -1.34
CA GLY A 224 -18.62 -7.73 -0.83
C GLY A 224 -18.45 -8.14 0.62
N TYR A 225 -17.47 -7.58 1.33
CA TYR A 225 -17.33 -7.79 2.77
C TYR A 225 -18.38 -7.01 3.56
N ARG A 226 -18.70 -7.49 4.75
CA ARG A 226 -19.54 -6.77 5.72
C ARG A 226 -18.85 -5.47 6.11
N CYS A 227 -19.66 -4.44 6.38
CA CYS A 227 -19.19 -3.16 6.91
C CYS A 227 -19.94 -2.85 8.20
N ALA A 228 -19.22 -2.44 9.25
CA ALA A 228 -19.83 -2.06 10.52
C ALA A 228 -20.77 -0.84 10.42
N ILE A 229 -20.61 -0.02 9.37
CA ILE A 229 -21.50 1.11 9.11
C ILE A 229 -22.54 0.70 8.08
N ALA A 230 -23.80 0.63 8.47
CA ALA A 230 -24.90 0.40 7.53
C ALA A 230 -24.95 1.55 6.51
N LYS A 231 -25.07 1.20 5.22
CA LYS A 231 -25.13 2.18 4.10
C LYS A 231 -26.18 3.28 4.32
N GLU A 232 -27.28 2.94 4.96
CA GLU A 232 -28.40 3.84 5.23
C GLU A 232 -28.35 4.56 6.58
N SER A 233 -27.27 4.43 7.32
CA SER A 233 -27.13 5.09 8.62
C SER A 233 -27.16 6.61 8.50
N ALA A 234 -27.63 7.30 9.54
CA ALA A 234 -27.60 8.76 9.59
C ALA A 234 -26.17 9.31 9.46
N TRP A 235 -25.18 8.56 9.94
CA TRP A 235 -23.76 8.90 9.80
C TRP A 235 -23.26 8.83 8.36
N ASN A 236 -23.64 7.79 7.60
CA ASN A 236 -23.28 7.74 6.17
C ASN A 236 -23.93 8.87 5.37
N LYS A 237 -25.17 9.24 5.70
CA LYS A 237 -25.81 10.41 5.10
C LYS A 237 -25.06 11.71 5.43
N ALA A 238 -24.62 11.85 6.67
CA ALA A 238 -23.81 13.01 7.09
C ALA A 238 -22.45 13.06 6.40
N TYR A 239 -21.78 11.91 6.29
CA TYR A 239 -20.49 11.81 5.57
C TYR A 239 -20.64 12.13 4.08
N ALA A 240 -21.66 11.61 3.42
CA ALA A 240 -21.96 11.92 2.03
C ALA A 240 -22.24 13.42 1.83
N ALA A 241 -23.02 14.02 2.73
CA ALA A 241 -23.32 15.46 2.68
C ALA A 241 -22.08 16.34 2.90
N ALA A 242 -21.12 15.85 3.68
CA ALA A 242 -19.84 16.53 3.93
C ALA A 242 -18.77 16.23 2.86
N HIS A 243 -19.11 15.54 1.77
CA HIS A 243 -18.18 15.02 0.77
C HIS A 243 -17.12 14.05 1.35
N TYR A 244 -17.41 13.44 2.50
CA TYR A 244 -16.66 12.34 3.08
C TYR A 244 -17.27 10.98 2.71
N GLY A 245 -18.27 10.95 1.83
CA GLY A 245 -18.99 9.75 1.40
C GLY A 245 -18.13 8.74 0.63
N ASP A 246 -17.03 9.19 0.06
CA ASP A 246 -16.03 8.35 -0.60
C ASP A 246 -15.37 7.31 0.32
N TYR A 247 -15.63 7.37 1.62
CA TYR A 247 -15.16 6.39 2.59
C TYR A 247 -16.04 5.14 2.72
N ALA A 248 -17.27 5.19 2.23
CA ALA A 248 -18.24 4.10 2.36
C ALA A 248 -18.63 3.42 1.02
N ASP A 249 -18.57 4.15 -0.08
CA ASP A 249 -18.95 3.68 -1.44
C ASP A 249 -17.76 3.78 -2.40
N GLU A 250 -16.87 2.81 -2.33
CA GLU A 250 -15.58 2.82 -2.98
C GLU A 250 -15.52 2.08 -4.29
N ASP A 251 -16.63 1.90 -4.94
CA ASP A 251 -16.68 1.22 -6.24
C ASP A 251 -16.34 2.13 -7.43
N GLU A 252 -16.17 3.42 -7.24
CA GLU A 252 -15.66 4.26 -8.30
C GLU A 252 -14.13 4.17 -8.36
N ASP A 253 -13.69 3.46 -9.37
CA ASP A 253 -12.31 3.31 -9.77
C ASP A 253 -11.66 4.69 -10.00
N GLU A 254 -10.94 5.18 -8.99
CA GLU A 254 -10.25 6.47 -9.04
C GLU A 254 -9.37 6.60 -10.30
N MET A 255 -8.87 5.48 -10.81
CA MET A 255 -8.06 5.47 -12.02
C MET A 255 -8.87 5.69 -13.29
N HIS A 256 -10.10 5.22 -13.40
CA HIS A 256 -10.92 5.57 -14.57
C HIS A 256 -11.17 7.08 -14.62
N LYS A 257 -11.16 7.76 -13.48
CA LYS A 257 -11.19 9.22 -13.42
C LYS A 257 -9.87 9.85 -13.85
N LEU A 258 -8.75 9.18 -13.63
CA LEU A 258 -7.40 9.68 -13.96
C LEU A 258 -6.97 9.32 -15.38
N ILE A 259 -7.45 8.22 -15.96
CA ILE A 259 -7.10 7.81 -17.31
C ILE A 259 -8.13 8.38 -18.29
N ARG A 260 -7.67 9.20 -19.22
CA ARG A 260 -8.50 9.81 -20.25
C ARG A 260 -7.78 9.91 -21.58
N LYS A 261 -8.45 9.55 -22.65
CA LYS A 261 -7.97 9.81 -24.03
C LYS A 261 -7.91 11.31 -24.28
N ILE A 262 -6.90 11.72 -25.04
CA ILE A 262 -6.73 13.12 -25.43
C ILE A 262 -7.87 13.50 -26.39
N PRO A 263 -8.68 14.51 -26.06
CA PRO A 263 -9.76 14.95 -26.92
C PRO A 263 -9.25 15.68 -28.16
N LYS A 264 -10.02 15.69 -29.25
CA LYS A 264 -9.73 16.51 -30.42
C LYS A 264 -9.65 17.98 -30.02
N GLY A 265 -8.62 18.67 -30.48
CA GLY A 265 -8.41 20.09 -30.18
C GLY A 265 -7.63 20.39 -28.91
N ALA A 266 -7.19 19.37 -28.15
CA ALA A 266 -6.24 19.59 -27.09
C ALA A 266 -4.87 20.01 -27.67
N VAL A 267 -4.27 21.04 -27.06
CA VAL A 267 -3.01 21.62 -27.53
C VAL A 267 -1.84 21.02 -26.75
N PRO A 268 -0.82 20.46 -27.42
CA PRO A 268 0.37 19.97 -26.76
C PRO A 268 1.19 21.15 -26.20
N ASP A 269 1.73 20.99 -24.99
CA ASP A 269 2.71 21.92 -24.46
C ASP A 269 3.94 21.96 -25.41
N ARG A 270 4.62 23.11 -25.44
CA ARG A 270 5.80 23.30 -26.33
C ARG A 270 7.02 22.49 -25.89
N TRP A 271 6.98 21.89 -24.72
CA TRP A 271 8.06 21.09 -24.16
C TRP A 271 7.67 19.63 -24.00
N ALA A 272 8.66 18.78 -23.96
CA ALA A 272 8.53 17.37 -23.66
C ALA A 272 9.43 17.00 -22.48
N LEU A 273 9.03 15.98 -21.72
CA LEU A 273 9.71 15.54 -20.51
C LEU A 273 10.15 14.09 -20.64
N ASN A 274 11.43 13.81 -20.38
CA ASN A 274 11.94 12.47 -20.21
C ASN A 274 11.85 12.06 -18.75
N ILE A 275 11.15 10.96 -18.49
CA ILE A 275 11.08 10.33 -17.18
C ILE A 275 11.56 8.89 -17.36
N TYR A 276 12.70 8.53 -16.78
CA TYR A 276 13.31 7.19 -16.86
C TYR A 276 13.45 6.63 -18.29
N GLY A 277 13.98 7.46 -19.20
CA GLY A 277 14.22 7.06 -20.60
C GLY A 277 12.97 7.06 -21.49
N LYS A 278 11.80 7.37 -20.98
CA LYS A 278 10.56 7.48 -21.75
C LYS A 278 10.17 8.95 -21.90
N TRP A 279 9.76 9.34 -23.11
CA TRP A 279 9.35 10.71 -23.40
C TRP A 279 7.87 10.89 -23.25
N PHE A 280 7.48 11.98 -22.58
CA PHE A 280 6.09 12.35 -22.32
C PHE A 280 5.82 13.78 -22.78
N ARG A 281 4.58 14.01 -23.19
CA ARG A 281 4.06 15.32 -23.50
C ARG A 281 2.78 15.57 -22.73
N ILE A 282 2.57 16.81 -22.30
CA ILE A 282 1.34 17.22 -21.64
C ILE A 282 0.50 17.96 -22.67
N TYR A 283 -0.78 17.66 -22.72
CA TYR A 283 -1.78 18.25 -23.58
C TYR A 283 -2.78 19.01 -22.71
N THR A 284 -3.02 20.27 -23.05
CA THR A 284 -4.02 21.11 -22.36
C THR A 284 -5.29 21.18 -23.18
N THR A 285 -6.41 20.81 -22.56
CA THR A 285 -7.74 20.89 -23.19
C THR A 285 -8.28 22.32 -23.17
N THR A 286 -9.31 22.62 -23.94
CA THR A 286 -10.01 23.92 -23.92
C THR A 286 -10.60 24.27 -22.56
N GLY A 287 -10.89 23.26 -21.72
CA GLY A 287 -11.34 23.43 -20.33
C GLY A 287 -10.20 23.51 -19.30
N GLY A 288 -8.95 23.63 -19.73
CA GLY A 288 -7.77 23.74 -18.84
C GLY A 288 -7.32 22.44 -18.19
N MET A 289 -7.93 21.29 -18.51
CA MET A 289 -7.47 19.98 -18.03
C MET A 289 -6.15 19.62 -18.71
N ARG A 290 -5.19 19.12 -17.94
CA ARG A 290 -3.90 18.63 -18.46
C ARG A 290 -3.91 17.12 -18.56
N ILE A 291 -3.47 16.57 -19.71
CA ILE A 291 -3.43 15.14 -19.98
C ILE A 291 -2.02 14.78 -20.42
N ALA A 292 -1.33 13.94 -19.66
CA ALA A 292 -0.01 13.43 -20.04
C ALA A 292 -0.14 12.21 -20.96
N LYS A 293 0.76 12.11 -21.93
CA LYS A 293 0.85 11.02 -22.90
C LYS A 293 2.30 10.64 -23.16
N GLN A 294 2.58 9.34 -23.25
CA GLN A 294 3.86 8.86 -23.74
C GLN A 294 3.95 9.00 -25.26
N GLU A 295 5.03 9.62 -25.74
CA GLU A 295 5.28 9.85 -27.15
C GLU A 295 6.47 9.00 -27.63
N ARG A 296 6.33 8.35 -28.77
CA ARG A 296 7.41 7.53 -29.37
C ARG A 296 8.38 8.33 -30.25
N ASN A 297 7.93 9.47 -30.79
CA ASN A 297 8.68 10.28 -31.76
C ASN A 297 8.61 11.78 -31.43
N ILE A 298 9.25 12.19 -30.35
CA ILE A 298 9.19 13.58 -29.88
C ILE A 298 10.05 14.56 -30.66
N ILE A 299 11.16 14.11 -31.21
CA ILE A 299 12.23 14.96 -31.81
C ILE A 299 11.73 15.94 -32.88
N LYS A 300 10.57 15.69 -33.49
CA LYS A 300 10.04 16.56 -34.58
C LYS A 300 9.02 17.59 -34.13
N SER A 301 8.56 17.61 -32.90
CA SER A 301 7.39 18.40 -32.50
C SER A 301 7.51 19.19 -31.18
N ALA A 302 8.53 18.96 -30.37
CA ALA A 302 8.79 19.72 -29.15
C ALA A 302 9.84 20.81 -29.38
N THR A 303 9.59 22.02 -28.88
CA THR A 303 10.54 23.14 -28.99
C THR A 303 11.62 23.08 -27.91
N VAL A 304 11.30 22.46 -26.77
CA VAL A 304 12.22 22.31 -25.63
C VAL A 304 12.08 20.89 -25.06
N MET A 305 13.20 20.26 -24.81
CA MET A 305 13.25 18.93 -24.20
C MET A 305 13.85 18.99 -22.79
N TYR A 306 13.17 18.42 -21.83
CA TYR A 306 13.61 18.36 -20.44
C TYR A 306 13.85 16.93 -19.99
N VAL A 307 14.85 16.74 -19.14
CA VAL A 307 15.12 15.50 -18.40
C VAL A 307 14.91 15.69 -16.90
N THR A 308 14.60 14.63 -16.23
CA THR A 308 14.43 14.60 -14.77
C THR A 308 15.69 14.18 -14.02
N ASP A 309 16.56 13.38 -14.66
CA ASP A 309 17.85 12.93 -14.12
C ASP A 309 19.00 13.74 -14.75
N PRO A 310 19.90 14.34 -13.96
CA PRO A 310 21.10 15.02 -14.48
C PRO A 310 22.00 14.15 -15.36
N LYS A 311 21.95 12.82 -15.25
CA LYS A 311 22.71 11.90 -16.09
C LYS A 311 22.29 11.92 -17.56
N ASP A 312 21.04 12.29 -17.80
CA ASP A 312 20.43 12.32 -19.13
C ASP A 312 20.60 13.67 -19.83
N LEU A 313 21.37 14.60 -19.25
CA LEU A 313 21.68 15.92 -19.85
C LEU A 313 22.51 15.75 -21.13
N SER A 314 22.17 16.55 -22.14
CA SER A 314 22.93 16.69 -23.38
C SER A 314 22.81 18.12 -23.91
N ASP A 315 23.54 18.45 -24.98
CA ASP A 315 23.47 19.76 -25.61
C ASP A 315 22.06 20.13 -26.14
N GLU A 316 21.23 19.13 -26.40
CA GLU A 316 19.86 19.31 -26.92
C GLU A 316 18.79 19.22 -25.82
N VAL A 317 19.16 18.83 -24.60
CA VAL A 317 18.21 18.50 -23.54
C VAL A 317 18.60 19.17 -22.23
N ALA A 318 17.72 19.93 -21.65
CA ALA A 318 17.93 20.66 -20.41
C ALA A 318 17.30 19.95 -19.19
N LEU A 319 17.83 20.20 -18.00
CA LEU A 319 17.17 19.74 -16.77
C LEU A 319 15.85 20.49 -16.61
N ILE A 320 14.80 19.77 -16.15
CA ILE A 320 13.50 20.39 -15.91
C ILE A 320 13.62 21.55 -14.91
N PRO A 321 13.13 22.77 -15.22
CA PRO A 321 13.14 23.86 -14.27
C PRO A 321 12.34 23.52 -13.02
N ALA A 322 12.83 23.92 -11.85
CA ALA A 322 12.18 23.63 -10.56
C ALA A 322 10.71 24.11 -10.52
N VAL A 323 10.43 25.28 -11.10
CA VAL A 323 9.08 25.81 -11.16
C VAL A 323 8.14 24.97 -12.03
N THR A 324 8.64 24.40 -13.12
CA THR A 324 7.87 23.51 -14.01
C THR A 324 7.59 22.19 -13.32
N ARG A 325 8.60 21.63 -12.64
CA ARG A 325 8.47 20.41 -11.85
C ARG A 325 7.43 20.59 -10.73
N LEU A 326 7.53 21.64 -9.93
CA LEU A 326 6.56 21.96 -8.87
C LEU A 326 5.14 22.16 -9.41
N SER A 327 4.98 22.76 -10.60
CA SER A 327 3.66 22.88 -11.23
C SER A 327 3.06 21.53 -11.56
N ILE A 328 3.86 20.59 -12.09
CA ILE A 328 3.42 19.22 -12.39
C ILE A 328 3.04 18.50 -11.08
N GLU A 329 3.91 18.53 -10.07
CA GLU A 329 3.69 17.91 -8.78
C GLU A 329 2.42 18.42 -8.09
N ASN A 330 2.16 19.75 -8.16
CA ASN A 330 0.93 20.35 -7.64
C ASN A 330 -0.31 19.89 -8.42
N ASP A 331 -0.23 19.80 -9.75
CA ASP A 331 -1.37 19.34 -10.55
C ASP A 331 -1.69 17.85 -10.30
N ILE A 332 -0.67 17.05 -10.00
CA ILE A 332 -0.84 15.66 -9.57
C ILE A 332 -1.50 15.62 -8.19
N ALA A 333 -0.95 16.33 -7.21
CA ALA A 333 -1.44 16.38 -5.84
C ALA A 333 -2.88 16.86 -5.73
N LEU A 334 -3.27 17.85 -6.58
CA LEU A 334 -4.61 18.41 -6.64
C LEU A 334 -5.57 17.62 -7.54
N GLY A 335 -5.12 16.50 -8.11
CA GLY A 335 -5.93 15.68 -9.01
C GLY A 335 -6.33 16.39 -10.31
N ARG A 336 -5.59 17.39 -10.76
CA ARG A 336 -5.85 18.14 -12.01
C ARG A 336 -5.21 17.49 -13.24
N MET A 337 -4.21 16.63 -13.05
CA MET A 337 -3.55 15.87 -14.12
C MET A 337 -4.36 14.64 -14.46
N ARG A 338 -4.42 14.30 -15.75
CA ARG A 338 -4.95 13.05 -16.28
C ARG A 338 -3.87 12.39 -17.13
N TYR A 339 -4.04 11.13 -17.44
CA TYR A 339 -3.05 10.31 -18.13
C TYR A 339 -3.72 9.53 -19.25
N GLU A 340 -3.03 9.33 -20.38
CA GLU A 340 -3.61 8.57 -21.49
C GLU A 340 -3.75 7.08 -21.15
N ASP A 341 -2.81 6.57 -20.34
CA ASP A 341 -2.78 5.18 -19.88
C ASP A 341 -2.11 5.03 -18.51
N ALA A 342 -2.17 3.80 -17.96
CA ALA A 342 -1.60 3.49 -16.64
C ALA A 342 -0.07 3.64 -16.58
N ASN A 343 0.65 3.31 -17.65
CA ASN A 343 2.10 3.45 -17.68
C ASN A 343 2.53 4.91 -17.59
N THR A 344 1.78 5.80 -18.27
CA THR A 344 1.97 7.24 -18.17
C THR A 344 1.70 7.73 -16.75
N LEU A 345 0.62 7.29 -16.11
CA LEU A 345 0.34 7.60 -14.71
C LEU A 345 1.50 7.21 -13.81
N PHE A 346 1.99 5.96 -13.90
CA PHE A 346 3.07 5.47 -13.05
C PHE A 346 4.36 6.27 -13.22
N ALA A 347 4.72 6.66 -14.46
CA ALA A 347 5.89 7.48 -14.69
C ALA A 347 5.80 8.83 -13.95
N PHE A 348 4.66 9.49 -13.99
CA PHE A 348 4.46 10.78 -13.32
C PHE A 348 4.35 10.64 -11.79
N VAL A 349 3.74 9.59 -11.29
CA VAL A 349 3.72 9.28 -9.85
C VAL A 349 5.13 9.01 -9.34
N ASN A 350 5.92 8.23 -10.07
CA ASN A 350 7.33 7.98 -9.74
C ASN A 350 8.17 9.26 -9.73
N LEU A 351 7.91 10.19 -10.67
CA LEU A 351 8.55 11.50 -10.66
C LEU A 351 8.24 12.29 -9.39
N THR A 352 6.98 12.27 -8.93
CA THR A 352 6.53 13.00 -7.76
C THR A 352 7.11 12.45 -6.47
N TYR A 353 7.16 11.13 -6.33
CA TYR A 353 7.64 10.47 -5.10
C TYR A 353 9.12 10.13 -5.11
N ASN A 354 9.87 10.43 -6.19
CA ASN A 354 11.28 10.09 -6.37
C ASN A 354 11.57 8.60 -6.08
N ILE A 355 10.75 7.72 -6.67
CA ILE A 355 10.88 6.26 -6.53
C ILE A 355 12.00 5.73 -7.44
#